data_87cd0ac3da84aae586f16c632baf2d5f
#
_entry.id   87cd0ac3da84aae586f16c632baf2d5f
#
_cell.length_a   1.000
_cell.length_b   1.000
_cell.length_c   1.000
_cell.angle_alpha   90.00
_cell.angle_beta   90.00
_cell.angle_gamma   90.00
#
_symmetry.space_group_name_H-M   'P 1'
#
loop_
_entity.id
_entity.type
_entity.pdbx_description
1 polymer ?
#
loop_
_entity_poly.entity_id
_entity_poly.type
_entity_poly.pdbx_seq_one_letter_code
_entity_poly.pdbx_strand_id
1 'polypeptide(L)'
;MVYIPAGTFTMGDTHGDGEADERPAHRVTLQAFWMDRTEVINGQFAQFARFARDAGIGRGGEWKMEPGKGQHPVVRVPWRVAVAYCRWADKRLPTEAEWEYAARGPDGRKYPWGNTWDDSRARFSGNSGGQATAPVGSYPSGASPFGAQDMAGNVWEWVSSLYKPYPYVVTDGRENSTPPGRHVARGGSWFLNPRDLRSSRREFGEPGYRSAYIGFRCAQN
;
A
#
# COMPACT_ATOMS: atom_id res chain seq x y z
N MET A 1 7.81 -1.49 12.66
CA MET A 1 6.46 -2.01 12.38
C MET A 1 5.47 -1.47 13.40
N VAL A 2 4.17 -1.52 13.10
CA VAL A 2 3.06 -1.24 14.02
C VAL A 2 2.23 -2.50 14.19
N TYR A 3 1.68 -2.71 15.39
CA TYR A 3 0.81 -3.83 15.69
C TYR A 3 -0.63 -3.50 15.30
N ILE A 4 -1.26 -4.38 14.52
CA ILE A 4 -2.66 -4.29 14.12
C ILE A 4 -3.41 -5.40 14.86
N PRO A 5 -4.28 -5.08 15.83
CA PRO A 5 -4.98 -6.09 16.61
C PRO A 5 -5.99 -6.85 15.74
N ALA A 6 -6.30 -8.08 16.13
CA ALA A 6 -7.41 -8.82 15.53
C ALA A 6 -8.72 -8.02 15.66
N GLY A 7 -9.55 -8.07 14.64
CA GLY A 7 -10.80 -7.30 14.65
C GLY A 7 -11.68 -7.54 13.45
N THR A 8 -12.87 -6.97 13.52
CA THR A 8 -13.85 -6.97 12.43
C THR A 8 -14.13 -5.52 12.04
N PHE A 9 -14.11 -5.24 10.74
CA PHE A 9 -14.42 -3.92 10.20
C PHE A 9 -15.33 -4.02 8.97
N THR A 10 -15.85 -2.90 8.52
CA THR A 10 -16.59 -2.80 7.26
C THR A 10 -15.65 -2.35 6.16
N MET A 11 -15.33 -3.25 5.22
CA MET A 11 -14.49 -3.01 4.05
C MET A 11 -15.31 -2.41 2.91
N GLY A 12 -14.72 -1.49 2.15
CA GLY A 12 -15.35 -0.85 1.00
C GLY A 12 -15.94 0.52 1.29
N ASP A 13 -16.74 1.03 0.34
CA ASP A 13 -17.34 2.37 0.43
C ASP A 13 -18.49 2.41 1.45
N THR A 14 -18.22 3.05 2.59
CA THR A 14 -19.21 3.29 3.67
C THR A 14 -19.73 4.73 3.69
N HIS A 15 -19.25 5.59 2.80
CA HIS A 15 -19.60 7.02 2.76
C HIS A 15 -20.44 7.41 1.55
N GLY A 16 -20.63 6.48 0.57
CA GLY A 16 -21.48 6.68 -0.60
C GLY A 16 -20.87 7.50 -1.74
N ASP A 17 -19.58 7.87 -1.63
CA ASP A 17 -18.85 8.64 -2.63
C ASP A 17 -17.71 7.88 -3.33
N GLY A 18 -17.63 6.57 -3.09
CA GLY A 18 -16.68 5.65 -3.71
C GLY A 18 -17.05 5.23 -5.13
N GLU A 19 -16.11 4.57 -5.78
CA GLU A 19 -16.30 3.98 -7.10
C GLU A 19 -17.09 2.65 -7.01
N ALA A 20 -17.55 2.16 -8.16
CA ALA A 20 -18.37 0.93 -8.21
C ALA A 20 -17.65 -0.30 -7.67
N ASP A 21 -16.34 -0.38 -7.85
CA ASP A 21 -15.51 -1.52 -7.41
C ASP A 21 -15.17 -1.49 -5.91
N GLU A 22 -15.52 -0.39 -5.22
CA GLU A 22 -15.46 -0.30 -3.77
C GLU A 22 -16.74 -0.86 -3.09
N ARG A 23 -17.70 -1.37 -3.86
CA ARG A 23 -19.03 -1.83 -3.41
C ARG A 23 -19.28 -3.30 -3.75
N PRO A 24 -20.14 -3.97 -2.96
CA PRO A 24 -20.80 -3.50 -1.74
C PRO A 24 -19.84 -3.39 -0.55
N ALA A 25 -20.15 -2.48 0.37
CA ALA A 25 -19.51 -2.49 1.69
C ALA A 25 -19.90 -3.77 2.43
N HIS A 26 -18.95 -4.44 3.08
CA HIS A 26 -19.16 -5.74 3.70
C HIS A 26 -18.23 -5.96 4.89
N ARG A 27 -18.60 -6.86 5.79
CA ARG A 27 -17.82 -7.15 7.00
C ARG A 27 -16.68 -8.13 6.69
N VAL A 28 -15.49 -7.82 7.23
CA VAL A 28 -14.31 -8.68 7.17
C VAL A 28 -13.73 -8.81 8.57
N THR A 29 -13.36 -10.04 8.96
CA THR A 29 -12.70 -10.35 10.23
C THR A 29 -11.26 -10.76 9.96
N LEU A 30 -10.32 -10.15 10.66
CA LEU A 30 -8.89 -10.37 10.51
C LEU A 30 -8.27 -10.85 11.82
N GLN A 31 -7.25 -11.70 11.70
CA GLN A 31 -6.35 -12.00 12.81
C GLN A 31 -5.39 -10.83 13.04
N ALA A 32 -4.75 -10.78 14.18
CA ALA A 32 -3.73 -9.79 14.47
C ALA A 32 -2.48 -9.99 13.59
N PHE A 33 -1.82 -8.90 13.21
CA PHE A 33 -0.62 -8.92 12.41
C PHE A 33 0.24 -7.67 12.66
N TRP A 34 1.47 -7.70 12.18
CA TRP A 34 2.33 -6.54 12.15
C TRP A 34 2.40 -5.96 10.75
N MET A 35 2.46 -4.64 10.62
CA MET A 35 2.64 -3.95 9.34
C MET A 35 3.79 -2.96 9.43
N ASP A 36 4.55 -2.78 8.37
CA ASP A 36 5.54 -1.71 8.30
C ASP A 36 4.87 -0.36 8.53
N ARG A 37 5.47 0.49 9.38
CA ARG A 37 4.91 1.80 9.73
C ARG A 37 4.74 2.70 8.51
N THR A 38 5.68 2.61 7.57
CA THR A 38 5.72 3.40 6.33
C THR A 38 5.95 2.46 5.15
N GLU A 39 5.93 3.01 3.95
CA GLU A 39 6.38 2.29 2.76
C GLU A 39 7.86 1.88 2.88
N VAL A 40 8.28 0.85 2.16
CA VAL A 40 9.69 0.45 2.03
C VAL A 40 10.45 1.58 1.33
N ILE A 41 11.55 2.03 1.96
CA ILE A 41 12.39 3.11 1.44
C ILE A 41 13.47 2.61 0.47
N ASN A 42 13.93 3.51 -0.39
CA ASN A 42 15.02 3.22 -1.33
C ASN A 42 16.28 2.69 -0.64
N GLY A 43 16.63 3.21 0.54
CA GLY A 43 17.79 2.76 1.30
C GLY A 43 17.72 1.30 1.75
N GLN A 44 16.53 0.84 2.18
CA GLN A 44 16.27 -0.56 2.52
C GLN A 44 16.27 -1.45 1.27
N PHE A 45 15.59 -0.99 0.22
CA PHE A 45 15.50 -1.72 -1.03
C PHE A 45 16.87 -1.91 -1.71
N ALA A 46 17.80 -0.97 -1.55
CA ALA A 46 19.16 -1.09 -2.07
C ALA A 46 19.92 -2.32 -1.53
N GLN A 47 19.66 -2.72 -0.27
CA GLN A 47 20.25 -3.91 0.33
C GLN A 47 19.74 -5.19 -0.35
N PHE A 48 18.43 -5.28 -0.57
CA PHE A 48 17.82 -6.36 -1.33
C PHE A 48 18.31 -6.42 -2.78
N ALA A 49 18.38 -5.27 -3.47
CA ALA A 49 18.84 -5.21 -4.86
C ALA A 49 20.29 -5.70 -5.01
N ARG A 50 21.15 -5.41 -4.03
CA ARG A 50 22.51 -5.96 -3.97
C ARG A 50 22.48 -7.48 -3.79
N PHE A 51 21.76 -7.96 -2.78
CA PHE A 51 21.59 -9.39 -2.53
C PHE A 51 21.07 -10.14 -3.78
N ALA A 52 20.00 -9.64 -4.40
CA ALA A 52 19.38 -10.26 -5.58
C ALA A 52 20.34 -10.34 -6.77
N ARG A 53 21.15 -9.29 -7.00
CA ARG A 53 22.20 -9.30 -8.02
C ARG A 53 23.27 -10.33 -7.73
N ASP A 54 23.80 -10.37 -6.51
CA ASP A 54 24.89 -11.25 -6.11
C ASP A 54 24.45 -12.73 -6.11
N ALA A 55 23.16 -12.99 -5.85
CA ALA A 55 22.55 -14.31 -5.93
C ALA A 55 22.07 -14.69 -7.35
N GLY A 56 22.24 -13.84 -8.35
CA GLY A 56 21.75 -14.08 -9.72
C GLY A 56 20.22 -14.13 -9.84
N ILE A 57 19.51 -13.58 -8.86
CA ILE A 57 18.05 -13.57 -8.81
C ILE A 57 17.51 -12.39 -9.65
N GLY A 58 16.94 -12.72 -10.79
CA GLY A 58 16.19 -11.79 -11.60
C GLY A 58 16.99 -11.12 -12.71
N ARG A 59 16.49 -11.24 -13.94
CA ARG A 59 16.90 -10.44 -15.11
C ARG A 59 16.18 -9.10 -15.17
N GLY A 60 15.88 -8.49 -14.01
CA GLY A 60 15.30 -7.15 -13.92
C GLY A 60 16.41 -6.13 -14.10
N GLY A 61 16.19 -5.14 -15.01
CA GLY A 61 17.15 -4.06 -15.25
C GLY A 61 17.64 -3.47 -13.93
N GLU A 62 18.90 -3.03 -13.91
CA GLU A 62 19.55 -2.47 -12.72
C GLU A 62 18.67 -1.40 -12.05
N TRP A 63 18.05 -1.76 -10.93
CA TRP A 63 17.43 -0.76 -10.10
C TRP A 63 18.54 0.14 -9.54
N LYS A 64 18.39 1.44 -9.72
CA LYS A 64 19.35 2.44 -9.21
C LYS A 64 18.61 3.43 -8.32
N MET A 65 19.14 3.64 -7.13
CA MET A 65 18.65 4.69 -6.24
C MET A 65 19.03 6.05 -6.81
N GLU A 66 18.06 6.95 -6.90
CA GLU A 66 18.34 8.36 -7.22
C GLU A 66 19.07 9.03 -6.07
N PRO A 67 20.11 9.88 -6.33
CA PRO A 67 20.80 10.63 -5.29
C PRO A 67 19.83 11.43 -4.42
N GLY A 68 20.05 11.43 -3.09
CA GLY A 68 19.19 12.14 -2.12
C GLY A 68 17.84 11.49 -1.83
N LYS A 69 17.46 10.38 -2.48
CA LYS A 69 16.16 9.71 -2.32
C LYS A 69 16.18 8.52 -1.37
N GLY A 70 17.20 8.36 -0.53
CA GLY A 70 17.34 7.22 0.38
C GLY A 70 16.14 7.00 1.31
N GLN A 71 15.52 8.07 1.81
CA GLN A 71 14.35 8.06 2.71
C GLN A 71 13.00 8.14 1.98
N HIS A 72 12.99 8.24 0.67
CA HIS A 72 11.77 8.20 -0.12
C HIS A 72 11.30 6.76 -0.35
N PRO A 73 9.99 6.53 -0.56
CA PRO A 73 9.49 5.21 -0.89
C PRO A 73 10.16 4.68 -2.17
N VAL A 74 10.45 3.40 -2.19
CA VAL A 74 10.89 2.76 -3.43
C VAL A 74 9.73 2.72 -4.41
N VAL A 75 10.00 3.11 -5.65
CA VAL A 75 9.02 3.13 -6.75
C VAL A 75 9.54 2.37 -7.97
N ARG A 76 8.71 2.21 -8.99
CA ARG A 76 9.03 1.45 -10.21
C ARG A 76 9.36 -0.02 -9.94
N VAL A 77 8.82 -0.55 -8.86
CA VAL A 77 8.97 -1.94 -8.43
C VAL A 77 7.74 -2.73 -8.89
N PRO A 78 7.91 -3.77 -9.74
CA PRO A 78 6.80 -4.64 -10.12
C PRO A 78 6.33 -5.46 -8.92
N TRP A 79 5.06 -5.86 -8.92
CA TRP A 79 4.47 -6.65 -7.84
C TRP A 79 5.31 -7.88 -7.43
N ARG A 80 5.81 -8.64 -8.43
CA ARG A 80 6.63 -9.83 -8.15
C ARG A 80 7.91 -9.51 -7.39
N VAL A 81 8.50 -8.35 -7.63
CA VAL A 81 9.72 -7.91 -6.94
C VAL A 81 9.39 -7.41 -5.53
N ALA A 82 8.23 -6.77 -5.33
CA ALA A 82 7.75 -6.39 -4.00
C ALA A 82 7.51 -7.64 -3.13
N VAL A 83 6.89 -8.70 -3.68
CA VAL A 83 6.75 -10.00 -3.00
C VAL A 83 8.11 -10.60 -2.64
N ALA A 84 9.06 -10.59 -3.58
CA ALA A 84 10.40 -11.15 -3.36
C ALA A 84 11.16 -10.37 -2.26
N TYR A 85 11.03 -9.03 -2.25
CA TYR A 85 11.61 -8.19 -1.19
C TYR A 85 11.02 -8.54 0.18
N CYS A 86 9.70 -8.57 0.31
CA CYS A 86 9.08 -8.86 1.60
C CYS A 86 9.48 -10.25 2.11
N ARG A 87 9.55 -11.26 1.24
CA ARG A 87 10.04 -12.61 1.60
C ARG A 87 11.50 -12.60 2.03
N TRP A 88 12.37 -11.86 1.34
CA TRP A 88 13.78 -11.70 1.73
C TRP A 88 13.92 -11.07 3.12
N ALA A 89 13.01 -10.16 3.48
CA ALA A 89 12.96 -9.51 4.77
C ALA A 89 12.23 -10.32 5.86
N ASP A 90 11.91 -11.60 5.60
CA ASP A 90 11.11 -12.49 6.46
C ASP A 90 9.71 -11.94 6.76
N LYS A 91 9.10 -11.37 5.72
CA LYS A 91 7.78 -10.74 5.71
C LYS A 91 6.97 -11.17 4.48
N ARG A 92 5.78 -10.62 4.34
CA ARG A 92 4.91 -10.77 3.17
C ARG A 92 4.29 -9.42 2.78
N LEU A 93 3.71 -9.32 1.58
CA LEU A 93 2.79 -8.21 1.31
C LEU A 93 1.54 -8.34 2.20
N PRO A 94 0.94 -7.23 2.64
CA PRO A 94 -0.38 -7.29 3.27
C PRO A 94 -1.43 -7.73 2.25
N THR A 95 -2.49 -8.38 2.70
CA THR A 95 -3.70 -8.56 1.91
C THR A 95 -4.41 -7.21 1.72
N GLU A 96 -5.30 -7.12 0.73
CA GLU A 96 -6.10 -5.92 0.53
C GLU A 96 -6.93 -5.57 1.77
N ALA A 97 -7.50 -6.56 2.41
CA ALA A 97 -8.30 -6.37 3.63
C ALA A 97 -7.45 -5.91 4.83
N GLU A 98 -6.25 -6.48 5.00
CA GLU A 98 -5.31 -6.04 6.03
C GLU A 98 -4.87 -4.60 5.82
N TRP A 99 -4.57 -4.23 4.57
CA TRP A 99 -4.17 -2.88 4.23
C TRP A 99 -5.29 -1.87 4.56
N GLU A 100 -6.53 -2.15 4.13
CA GLU A 100 -7.67 -1.26 4.38
C GLU A 100 -7.98 -1.14 5.87
N TYR A 101 -7.96 -2.24 6.61
CA TYR A 101 -8.15 -2.23 8.07
C TYR A 101 -7.06 -1.42 8.77
N ALA A 102 -5.80 -1.61 8.39
CA ALA A 102 -4.68 -0.85 8.96
C ALA A 102 -4.79 0.66 8.67
N ALA A 103 -5.36 1.04 7.52
CA ALA A 103 -5.56 2.43 7.14
C ALA A 103 -6.71 3.09 7.90
N ARG A 104 -7.91 2.47 7.92
CA ARG A 104 -9.14 3.13 8.37
C ARG A 104 -9.61 2.74 9.78
N GLY A 105 -9.05 1.67 10.36
CA GLY A 105 -9.50 1.16 11.65
C GLY A 105 -10.88 0.49 11.63
N PRO A 106 -11.38 0.10 12.81
CA PRO A 106 -12.67 -0.56 12.94
C PRO A 106 -13.85 0.41 12.77
N ASP A 107 -13.65 1.71 12.95
CA ASP A 107 -14.67 2.76 12.88
C ASP A 107 -14.96 3.23 11.42
N GLY A 108 -14.27 2.69 10.43
CA GLY A 108 -14.59 2.89 9.03
C GLY A 108 -14.30 4.30 8.50
N ARG A 109 -13.23 4.93 8.95
CA ARG A 109 -12.81 6.28 8.53
C ARG A 109 -12.64 6.37 7.02
N LYS A 110 -12.96 7.54 6.47
CA LYS A 110 -12.76 7.85 5.06
C LYS A 110 -11.28 7.96 4.70
N TYR A 111 -10.52 8.65 5.54
CA TYR A 111 -9.06 8.79 5.49
C TYR A 111 -8.44 8.22 6.78
N PRO A 112 -7.16 7.92 6.82
CA PRO A 112 -6.53 7.33 8.01
C PRO A 112 -6.75 8.14 9.30
N TRP A 113 -6.82 9.45 9.20
CA TRP A 113 -6.99 10.39 10.32
C TRP A 113 -8.44 10.77 10.63
N GLY A 114 -9.42 10.32 9.84
CA GLY A 114 -10.84 10.67 10.05
C GLY A 114 -11.61 10.90 8.75
N ASN A 115 -12.75 11.58 8.82
CA ASN A 115 -13.66 11.72 7.69
C ASN A 115 -13.49 13.03 6.90
N THR A 116 -12.81 14.01 7.48
CA THR A 116 -12.57 15.32 6.85
C THR A 116 -11.17 15.37 6.27
N TRP A 117 -11.06 15.86 5.03
CA TRP A 117 -9.77 16.07 4.39
C TRP A 117 -8.97 17.19 5.08
N ASP A 118 -7.65 17.03 5.13
CA ASP A 118 -6.70 18.00 5.68
C ASP A 118 -5.38 17.93 4.87
N ASP A 119 -5.09 19.00 4.15
CA ASP A 119 -3.92 19.11 3.25
C ASP A 119 -2.58 18.90 3.94
N SER A 120 -2.52 19.10 5.27
CA SER A 120 -1.30 18.93 6.06
C SER A 120 -0.98 17.47 6.43
N ARG A 121 -1.85 16.51 6.07
CA ARG A 121 -1.81 15.12 6.55
C ARG A 121 -1.36 14.11 5.51
N ALA A 122 -1.16 14.51 4.27
CA ALA A 122 -0.78 13.59 3.20
C ALA A 122 0.04 14.28 2.11
N ARG A 123 0.84 13.52 1.37
CA ARG A 123 1.48 13.96 0.14
C ARG A 123 0.52 13.73 -1.04
N PHE A 124 0.04 14.80 -1.68
CA PHE A 124 -0.95 14.75 -2.76
C PHE A 124 -0.73 15.85 -3.81
N SER A 125 -1.55 15.92 -4.84
CA SER A 125 -1.38 16.87 -5.95
C SER A 125 -1.39 18.33 -5.50
N GLY A 126 -2.15 18.69 -4.47
CA GLY A 126 -2.28 20.06 -3.98
C GLY A 126 -1.03 20.58 -3.27
N ASN A 127 -0.14 19.71 -2.76
CA ASN A 127 1.09 20.10 -2.08
C ASN A 127 2.37 19.50 -2.69
N SER A 128 2.23 18.72 -3.79
CA SER A 128 3.39 18.12 -4.44
C SER A 128 4.22 19.12 -5.27
N GLY A 129 3.63 20.23 -5.68
CA GLY A 129 4.30 21.21 -6.53
C GLY A 129 4.78 20.63 -7.86
N GLY A 130 4.14 19.55 -8.35
CA GLY A 130 4.58 18.79 -9.53
C GLY A 130 5.81 17.90 -9.28
N GLN A 131 6.32 17.89 -8.05
CA GLN A 131 7.42 17.00 -7.64
C GLN A 131 6.87 15.65 -7.18
N ALA A 132 7.71 14.62 -7.32
CA ALA A 132 7.37 13.24 -6.94
C ALA A 132 7.16 13.07 -5.42
N THR A 133 7.44 11.89 -4.91
CA THR A 133 7.27 11.46 -3.51
C THR A 133 7.92 12.39 -2.48
N ALA A 134 7.42 12.37 -1.24
CA ALA A 134 8.10 12.88 -0.05
C ALA A 134 8.90 11.77 0.65
N PRO A 135 9.89 12.10 1.50
CA PRO A 135 10.44 11.13 2.45
C PRO A 135 9.32 10.51 3.27
N VAL A 136 9.41 9.20 3.54
CA VAL A 136 8.36 8.51 4.32
C VAL A 136 8.24 9.12 5.72
N GLY A 137 7.02 9.14 6.26
CA GLY A 137 6.75 9.71 7.57
C GLY A 137 6.76 11.25 7.64
N SER A 138 6.80 11.94 6.50
CA SER A 138 6.78 13.42 6.46
C SER A 138 5.46 14.02 6.97
N TYR A 139 4.41 13.21 7.08
CA TYR A 139 3.07 13.63 7.48
C TYR A 139 2.58 12.86 8.73
N PRO A 140 3.22 13.03 9.90
CA PRO A 140 2.92 12.20 11.07
C PRO A 140 1.50 12.38 11.62
N SER A 141 0.87 13.54 11.41
CA SER A 141 -0.54 13.78 11.78
C SER A 141 -1.53 13.06 10.86
N GLY A 142 -1.07 12.51 9.74
CA GLY A 142 -1.83 11.66 8.83
C GLY A 142 -1.83 10.18 9.18
N ALA A 143 -1.26 9.81 10.33
CA ALA A 143 -1.20 8.42 10.77
C ALA A 143 -2.59 7.80 10.96
N SER A 144 -2.68 6.50 10.71
CA SER A 144 -3.86 5.68 10.96
C SER A 144 -4.13 5.49 12.45
N PRO A 145 -5.29 4.94 12.86
CA PRO A 145 -5.58 4.64 14.26
C PRO A 145 -4.54 3.75 14.93
N PHE A 146 -3.84 2.93 14.15
CA PHE A 146 -2.82 2.01 14.63
C PHE A 146 -1.38 2.57 14.51
N GLY A 147 -1.23 3.81 14.04
CA GLY A 147 0.05 4.48 13.88
C GLY A 147 0.79 4.15 12.59
N ALA A 148 0.15 3.52 11.60
CA ALA A 148 0.70 3.41 10.24
C ALA A 148 0.63 4.77 9.56
N GLN A 149 1.72 5.18 8.91
CA GLN A 149 1.89 6.47 8.26
C GLN A 149 1.84 6.31 6.73
N ASP A 150 1.58 7.41 6.04
CA ASP A 150 1.52 7.48 4.57
C ASP A 150 0.49 6.51 3.94
N MET A 151 -0.56 6.13 4.72
CA MET A 151 -1.67 5.29 4.23
C MET A 151 -2.63 6.05 3.29
N ALA A 152 -2.37 7.33 3.03
CA ALA A 152 -3.08 8.16 2.05
C ALA A 152 -2.07 9.05 1.33
N GLY A 153 -1.95 8.90 0.01
CA GLY A 153 -1.00 9.66 -0.81
C GLY A 153 0.40 9.07 -0.81
N ASN A 154 1.39 9.88 -1.15
CA ASN A 154 2.77 9.51 -1.42
C ASN A 154 2.88 8.53 -2.59
N VAL A 155 2.70 7.21 -2.38
CA VAL A 155 2.66 6.23 -3.47
C VAL A 155 1.52 5.23 -3.29
N TRP A 156 0.96 4.74 -4.39
CA TRP A 156 0.17 3.53 -4.40
C TRP A 156 1.00 2.37 -3.85
N GLU A 157 0.36 1.45 -3.13
CA GLU A 157 1.03 0.34 -2.51
C GLU A 157 0.49 -1.00 -2.99
N TRP A 158 1.37 -1.83 -3.55
CA TRP A 158 1.03 -3.20 -3.89
C TRP A 158 0.60 -3.99 -2.65
N VAL A 159 -0.49 -4.74 -2.79
CA VAL A 159 -0.91 -5.76 -1.81
C VAL A 159 -0.85 -7.16 -2.44
N SER A 160 -1.02 -8.21 -1.64
CA SER A 160 -0.95 -9.60 -2.15
C SER A 160 -2.13 -9.95 -3.04
N SER A 161 -3.30 -9.38 -2.77
CA SER A 161 -4.59 -9.77 -3.32
C SER A 161 -4.71 -9.51 -4.82
N LEU A 162 -5.27 -10.47 -5.55
CA LEU A 162 -5.77 -10.27 -6.90
C LEU A 162 -6.96 -9.30 -6.89
N TYR A 163 -7.04 -8.46 -7.93
CA TYR A 163 -8.19 -7.60 -8.14
C TYR A 163 -9.41 -8.40 -8.56
N LYS A 164 -10.33 -8.58 -7.63
CA LYS A 164 -11.61 -9.27 -7.82
C LYS A 164 -12.77 -8.41 -7.31
N PRO A 165 -14.00 -8.61 -7.82
CA PRO A 165 -15.18 -7.93 -7.30
C PRO A 165 -15.36 -8.14 -5.79
N TYR A 166 -15.98 -7.17 -5.14
CA TYR A 166 -16.48 -7.33 -3.77
C TYR A 166 -17.79 -8.13 -3.75
N PRO A 167 -18.13 -8.80 -2.62
CA PRO A 167 -17.42 -8.75 -1.32
C PRO A 167 -16.06 -9.47 -1.35
N TYR A 168 -15.16 -9.07 -0.44
CA TYR A 168 -13.89 -9.75 -0.22
C TYR A 168 -14.15 -11.14 0.40
N VAL A 169 -13.69 -12.18 -0.28
CA VAL A 169 -13.80 -13.58 0.18
C VAL A 169 -12.40 -14.20 0.17
N VAL A 170 -11.86 -14.49 1.35
CA VAL A 170 -10.47 -14.99 1.50
C VAL A 170 -10.25 -16.34 0.78
N THR A 171 -11.29 -17.13 0.58
CA THR A 171 -11.23 -18.47 -0.03
C THR A 171 -11.49 -18.48 -1.53
N ASP A 172 -11.74 -17.34 -2.18
CA ASP A 172 -12.03 -17.27 -3.62
C ASP A 172 -10.78 -17.29 -4.51
N GLY A 173 -9.61 -17.50 -3.90
CA GLY A 173 -8.32 -17.55 -4.59
C GLY A 173 -7.68 -16.19 -4.83
N ARG A 174 -8.26 -15.08 -4.31
CA ARG A 174 -7.64 -13.74 -4.46
C ARG A 174 -6.29 -13.62 -3.77
N GLU A 175 -6.04 -14.41 -2.74
CA GLU A 175 -4.77 -14.44 -2.01
C GLU A 175 -3.76 -15.45 -2.57
N ASN A 176 -4.05 -16.08 -3.70
CA ASN A 176 -3.07 -16.94 -4.37
C ASN A 176 -1.95 -16.09 -4.99
N SER A 177 -0.71 -16.36 -4.60
CA SER A 177 0.47 -15.64 -5.06
C SER A 177 1.00 -16.08 -6.44
N THR A 178 0.36 -17.03 -7.08
CA THR A 178 0.88 -17.68 -8.29
C THR A 178 0.01 -17.54 -9.56
N PRO A 179 -1.30 -17.26 -9.53
CA PRO A 179 -2.05 -17.16 -10.77
C PRO A 179 -1.70 -15.89 -11.55
N PRO A 180 -1.82 -15.92 -12.89
CA PRO A 180 -1.81 -14.72 -13.68
C PRO A 180 -3.02 -13.86 -13.30
N GLY A 181 -2.85 -12.55 -13.27
CA GLY A 181 -3.94 -11.63 -12.96
C GLY A 181 -3.45 -10.29 -12.45
N ARG A 182 -4.35 -9.33 -12.41
CA ARG A 182 -4.09 -8.00 -11.88
C ARG A 182 -4.11 -8.02 -10.36
N HIS A 183 -3.13 -7.39 -9.76
CA HIS A 183 -3.04 -7.23 -8.31
C HIS A 183 -3.52 -5.84 -7.90
N VAL A 184 -4.10 -5.78 -6.71
CA VAL A 184 -4.61 -4.53 -6.14
C VAL A 184 -3.45 -3.65 -5.67
N ALA A 185 -3.63 -2.34 -5.82
CA ALA A 185 -2.84 -1.30 -5.18
C ALA A 185 -3.76 -0.37 -4.38
N ARG A 186 -3.25 0.17 -3.27
CA ARG A 186 -4.03 0.94 -2.29
C ARG A 186 -3.34 2.25 -1.93
N GLY A 187 -4.08 3.23 -1.39
CA GLY A 187 -3.58 4.43 -0.74
C GLY A 187 -3.54 5.69 -1.60
N GLY A 188 -3.59 5.57 -2.90
CA GLY A 188 -3.40 6.72 -3.78
C GLY A 188 -1.94 7.17 -3.88
N SER A 189 -1.69 8.32 -4.48
CA SER A 189 -0.32 8.80 -4.69
C SER A 189 -0.20 10.32 -4.77
N TRP A 190 1.03 10.80 -4.80
CA TRP A 190 1.40 12.23 -4.75
C TRP A 190 0.79 13.11 -5.86
N PHE A 191 0.33 12.54 -6.97
CA PHE A 191 -0.25 13.32 -8.08
C PHE A 191 -1.78 13.30 -8.11
N LEU A 192 -2.43 12.56 -7.20
CA LEU A 192 -3.88 12.43 -7.13
C LEU A 192 -4.51 13.48 -6.21
N ASN A 193 -5.81 13.70 -6.39
CA ASN A 193 -6.60 14.59 -5.56
C ASN A 193 -7.16 13.86 -4.32
N PRO A 194 -7.70 14.57 -3.32
CA PRO A 194 -8.23 13.99 -2.08
C PRO A 194 -9.24 12.86 -2.27
N ARG A 195 -10.10 12.93 -3.30
CA ARG A 195 -11.11 11.90 -3.57
C ARG A 195 -10.48 10.53 -3.82
N ASP A 196 -9.31 10.49 -4.45
CA ASP A 196 -8.61 9.27 -4.82
C ASP A 196 -7.70 8.72 -3.69
N LEU A 197 -7.65 9.43 -2.54
CA LEU A 197 -6.83 9.08 -1.37
C LEU A 197 -7.64 8.46 -0.23
N ARG A 198 -8.92 8.14 -0.48
CA ARG A 198 -9.79 7.47 0.50
C ARG A 198 -9.23 6.08 0.83
N SER A 199 -9.38 5.67 2.09
CA SER A 199 -8.91 4.35 2.54
C SER A 199 -9.57 3.18 1.79
N SER A 200 -10.80 3.37 1.26
CA SER A 200 -11.52 2.39 0.46
C SER A 200 -11.11 2.36 -1.02
N ARG A 201 -10.42 3.41 -1.53
CA ARG A 201 -10.09 3.52 -2.95
C ARG A 201 -9.19 2.37 -3.41
N ARG A 202 -9.56 1.78 -4.54
CA ARG A 202 -8.87 0.64 -5.15
C ARG A 202 -8.23 1.07 -6.47
N GLU A 203 -7.08 0.51 -6.76
CA GLU A 203 -6.41 0.55 -8.06
C GLU A 203 -5.85 -0.85 -8.34
N PHE A 204 -5.43 -1.11 -9.56
CA PHE A 204 -4.87 -2.42 -9.92
C PHE A 204 -3.84 -2.30 -11.05
N GLY A 205 -2.99 -3.30 -11.14
CA GLY A 205 -2.03 -3.41 -12.23
C GLY A 205 -1.59 -4.85 -12.50
N GLU A 206 -1.09 -5.07 -13.70
CA GLU A 206 -0.45 -6.33 -14.07
C GLU A 206 0.80 -6.58 -13.21
N PRO A 207 1.18 -7.84 -12.90
CA PRO A 207 2.32 -8.15 -12.02
C PRO A 207 3.68 -7.60 -12.48
N GLY A 208 3.80 -7.22 -13.75
CA GLY A 208 4.98 -6.59 -14.32
C GLY A 208 4.92 -5.06 -14.40
N TYR A 209 3.78 -4.46 -14.04
CA TYR A 209 3.59 -3.01 -14.14
C TYR A 209 4.53 -2.25 -13.20
N ARG A 210 5.05 -1.12 -13.70
CA ARG A 210 5.99 -0.25 -12.97
C ARG A 210 5.62 1.20 -13.18
N SER A 211 5.60 1.97 -12.12
CA SER A 211 5.37 3.41 -12.20
C SER A 211 6.13 4.18 -11.13
N ALA A 212 6.38 5.46 -11.38
CA ALA A 212 7.00 6.38 -10.43
C ALA A 212 6.08 6.72 -9.24
N TYR A 213 4.87 6.21 -9.22
CA TYR A 213 3.86 6.45 -8.21
C TYR A 213 3.34 5.17 -7.54
N ILE A 214 4.04 4.04 -7.72
CA ILE A 214 3.68 2.78 -7.07
C ILE A 214 4.88 2.15 -6.38
N GLY A 215 4.71 1.85 -5.10
CA GLY A 215 5.65 1.21 -4.20
C GLY A 215 4.95 0.10 -3.41
N PHE A 216 5.36 -0.14 -2.17
CA PHE A 216 4.76 -1.15 -1.30
C PHE A 216 5.25 -1.02 0.14
N ARG A 217 4.55 -1.66 1.07
CA ARG A 217 5.00 -1.98 2.44
C ARG A 217 4.82 -3.46 2.71
N CYS A 218 5.47 -3.99 3.76
CA CYS A 218 5.34 -5.38 4.14
C CYS A 218 4.52 -5.54 5.42
N ALA A 219 3.99 -6.76 5.60
CA ALA A 219 3.32 -7.23 6.81
C ALA A 219 3.99 -8.51 7.32
N GLN A 220 3.72 -8.86 8.58
CA GLN A 220 4.22 -10.08 9.24
C GLN A 220 3.14 -10.61 10.19
N ASN A 221 3.02 -11.93 10.29
CA ASN A 221 2.08 -12.58 11.23
C ASN A 221 2.64 -12.56 12.65
#